data_c3eef1a22468fe8dc2a9de958a0b16dc
#
_entry.id   c3eef1a22468fe8dc2a9de958a0b16dc
#
_cell.length_a   1.000
_cell.length_b   1.000
_cell.length_c   1.000
_cell.angle_alpha   90.00
_cell.angle_beta   90.00
_cell.angle_gamma   90.00
#
_symmetry.space_group_name_H-M   'P 1'
#
loop_
_entity.id
_entity.type
_entity.pdbx_description
1 polymer ?
#
loop_
_entity_poly.entity_id
_entity_poly.type
_entity_poly.pdbx_seq_one_letter_code
_entity_poly.pdbx_strand_id
1 'polypeptide(L)'
;ATATLTGGQASYEFDLEWALPSVTIPDDCVVVHTGSLACGIEPGRQVVVQTVAAARDCATITFDPNCRPSLLGDPAAARHDVEQFVRLADVVKASDEDLEWLGEGADPVEMLTDWMGLGPKIGILTMGEHGVVAMTAAGVEIRVPGERTEVVDTVGAGDSFMSATIDSLWTTGLLGAEHRMDLGRIQPDVFRQVMQRAAHIAAITVSQAGANPPRSSELG
;
A
#
# COMPACT_ATOMS: atom_id res chain seq x y z
N ALA A 1 5.91 -10.99 20.54
CA ALA A 1 5.89 -12.13 19.61
C ALA A 1 6.80 -13.24 20.15
N THR A 2 6.33 -14.46 20.13
CA THR A 2 7.12 -15.65 20.51
C THR A 2 7.38 -16.45 19.24
N ALA A 3 8.66 -16.72 18.93
CA ALA A 3 9.03 -17.59 17.83
C ALA A 3 9.26 -19.00 18.34
N THR A 4 8.58 -19.99 17.78
CA THR A 4 8.78 -21.41 18.07
C THR A 4 9.37 -22.09 16.83
N LEU A 5 10.54 -22.72 17.00
CA LEU A 5 11.20 -23.48 15.96
C LEU A 5 10.79 -24.94 16.05
N THR A 6 10.08 -25.46 15.04
CA THR A 6 9.71 -26.86 14.93
C THR A 6 10.15 -27.42 13.60
N GLY A 7 11.09 -28.39 13.60
CA GLY A 7 11.58 -29.01 12.36
C GLY A 7 12.30 -28.05 11.39
N GLY A 8 12.90 -26.97 11.87
CA GLY A 8 13.59 -25.96 11.04
C GLY A 8 12.68 -24.88 10.49
N GLN A 9 11.37 -24.93 10.75
CA GLN A 9 10.43 -23.86 10.42
C GLN A 9 10.11 -23.02 11.66
N ALA A 10 10.19 -21.70 11.53
CA ALA A 10 9.77 -20.76 12.57
C ALA A 10 8.26 -20.52 12.46
N SER A 11 7.51 -20.78 13.52
CA SER A 11 6.15 -20.29 13.70
C SER A 11 6.17 -19.14 14.70
N TYR A 12 5.42 -18.10 14.41
CA TYR A 12 5.32 -16.92 15.26
C TYR A 12 3.94 -16.89 15.91
N GLU A 13 3.93 -16.75 17.22
CA GLU A 13 2.72 -16.46 17.99
C GLU A 13 2.79 -15.00 18.43
N PHE A 14 1.79 -14.24 18.06
CA PHE A 14 1.71 -12.82 18.36
C PHE A 14 0.69 -12.61 19.47
N ASP A 15 1.11 -12.06 20.59
CA ASP A 15 0.25 -11.46 21.60
C ASP A 15 0.25 -9.96 21.32
N LEU A 16 -0.79 -9.49 20.59
CA LEU A 16 -0.86 -8.16 20.04
C LEU A 16 -2.14 -7.49 20.49
N GLU A 17 -2.02 -6.43 21.26
CA GLU A 17 -3.09 -5.52 21.59
C GLU A 17 -2.96 -4.26 20.73
N TRP A 18 -4.02 -3.94 19.97
CA TRP A 18 -4.08 -2.75 19.13
C TRP A 18 -5.23 -1.88 19.57
N ALA A 19 -4.96 -0.87 20.40
CA ALA A 19 -5.92 0.11 20.87
C ALA A 19 -5.36 1.51 20.61
N LEU A 20 -6.19 2.36 20.01
CA LEU A 20 -5.83 3.75 19.72
C LEU A 20 -6.84 4.69 20.40
N PRO A 21 -6.38 5.82 20.94
CA PRO A 21 -7.30 6.94 21.25
C PRO A 21 -7.81 7.54 19.95
N SER A 22 -8.83 8.41 20.03
CA SER A 22 -9.26 9.22 18.89
C SER A 22 -8.09 10.06 18.37
N VAL A 23 -7.93 10.09 17.04
CA VAL A 23 -6.89 10.84 16.36
C VAL A 23 -7.51 12.09 15.75
N THR A 24 -6.91 13.25 16.00
CA THR A 24 -7.28 14.51 15.34
C THR A 24 -6.36 14.74 14.15
N ILE A 25 -6.95 14.92 12.98
CA ILE A 25 -6.19 15.26 11.77
C ILE A 25 -5.91 16.78 11.77
N PRO A 26 -4.67 17.22 11.55
CA PRO A 26 -4.34 18.64 11.39
C PRO A 26 -5.04 19.24 10.16
N ASP A 27 -5.44 20.51 10.23
CA ASP A 27 -6.15 21.21 9.14
C ASP A 27 -5.30 21.34 7.86
N ASP A 28 -3.98 21.32 7.99
CA ASP A 28 -3.01 21.39 6.89
C ASP A 28 -2.52 20.02 6.41
N CYS A 29 -3.17 18.94 6.85
CA CYS A 29 -2.84 17.60 6.43
C CYS A 29 -3.27 17.36 4.98
N VAL A 30 -2.31 17.03 4.10
CA VAL A 30 -2.57 16.80 2.67
C VAL A 30 -2.59 15.32 2.28
N VAL A 31 -2.07 14.44 3.15
CA VAL A 31 -2.08 12.98 2.91
C VAL A 31 -2.16 12.22 4.22
N VAL A 32 -2.97 11.18 4.25
CA VAL A 32 -3.00 10.18 5.32
C VAL A 32 -2.72 8.82 4.71
N HIS A 33 -1.69 8.15 5.25
CA HIS A 33 -1.36 6.77 4.89
C HIS A 33 -1.74 5.83 6.01
N THR A 34 -2.35 4.70 5.65
CA THR A 34 -2.64 3.61 6.59
C THR A 34 -2.52 2.25 5.91
N GLY A 35 -2.41 1.20 6.72
CA GLY A 35 -2.33 -0.16 6.20
C GLY A 35 -1.97 -1.19 7.25
N SER A 36 -1.72 -2.42 6.77
CA SER A 36 -1.24 -3.54 7.56
C SER A 36 -2.13 -3.83 8.80
N LEU A 37 -1.54 -4.16 9.91
CA LEU A 37 -2.21 -4.55 11.16
C LEU A 37 -3.16 -3.47 11.71
N ALA A 38 -2.87 -2.21 11.44
CA ALA A 38 -3.72 -1.10 11.84
C ALA A 38 -5.14 -1.20 11.29
N CYS A 39 -5.28 -1.88 10.15
CA CYS A 39 -6.54 -2.03 9.43
C CYS A 39 -7.22 -3.40 9.64
N GLY A 40 -6.58 -4.32 10.37
CA GLY A 40 -7.08 -5.68 10.57
C GLY A 40 -7.43 -6.03 12.03
N ILE A 41 -6.92 -5.30 13.02
CA ILE A 41 -7.02 -5.69 14.44
C ILE A 41 -7.92 -4.75 15.22
N GLU A 42 -8.92 -5.33 15.90
CA GLU A 42 -9.80 -4.60 16.81
C GLU A 42 -9.18 -4.45 18.22
N PRO A 43 -9.55 -3.41 19.01
CA PRO A 43 -10.52 -2.36 18.67
C PRO A 43 -9.93 -1.19 17.87
N GLY A 44 -8.62 -1.14 17.63
CA GLY A 44 -7.94 -0.03 16.98
C GLY A 44 -8.37 0.19 15.53
N ARG A 45 -8.75 -0.88 14.79
CA ARG A 45 -9.25 -0.78 13.42
C ARG A 45 -10.39 0.23 13.28
N GLN A 46 -11.36 0.21 14.20
CA GLN A 46 -12.50 1.13 14.11
C GLN A 46 -12.08 2.60 14.26
N VAL A 47 -11.12 2.88 15.12
CA VAL A 47 -10.56 4.24 15.25
C VAL A 47 -9.84 4.66 13.97
N VAL A 48 -9.09 3.75 13.33
CA VAL A 48 -8.41 4.04 12.06
C VAL A 48 -9.42 4.31 10.95
N VAL A 49 -10.49 3.50 10.82
CA VAL A 49 -11.57 3.74 9.83
C VAL A 49 -12.20 5.12 10.02
N GLN A 50 -12.54 5.48 11.27
CA GLN A 50 -13.15 6.79 11.58
C GLN A 50 -12.19 7.95 11.27
N THR A 51 -10.90 7.78 11.61
CA THR A 51 -9.87 8.78 11.35
C THR A 51 -9.68 8.99 9.84
N VAL A 52 -9.55 7.89 9.08
CA VAL A 52 -9.40 7.95 7.62
C VAL A 52 -10.64 8.56 6.96
N ALA A 53 -11.84 8.20 7.41
CA ALA A 53 -13.08 8.76 6.88
C ALA A 53 -13.15 10.28 7.12
N ALA A 54 -12.78 10.76 8.30
CA ALA A 54 -12.74 12.19 8.62
C ALA A 54 -11.65 12.93 7.82
N ALA A 55 -10.47 12.30 7.62
CA ALA A 55 -9.36 12.89 6.86
C ALA A 55 -9.68 13.13 5.37
N ARG A 56 -10.67 12.43 4.81
CA ARG A 56 -11.07 12.61 3.40
C ARG A 56 -11.51 14.02 3.04
N ASP A 57 -11.93 14.82 4.00
CA ASP A 57 -12.37 16.19 3.76
C ASP A 57 -11.21 17.14 3.40
N CYS A 58 -9.98 16.81 3.85
CA CYS A 58 -8.81 17.66 3.63
C CYS A 58 -7.63 16.93 2.95
N ALA A 59 -7.54 15.61 3.04
CA ALA A 59 -6.37 14.85 2.63
C ALA A 59 -6.67 13.80 1.53
N THR A 60 -5.65 13.48 0.76
CA THR A 60 -5.58 12.26 -0.04
C THR A 60 -5.36 11.07 0.89
N ILE A 61 -6.12 10.01 0.71
CA ILE A 61 -5.98 8.77 1.48
C ILE A 61 -5.18 7.75 0.66
N THR A 62 -4.09 7.25 1.22
CA THR A 62 -3.30 6.17 0.64
C THR A 62 -3.37 4.94 1.54
N PHE A 63 -3.51 3.77 0.94
CA PHE A 63 -3.74 2.51 1.64
C PHE A 63 -2.88 1.38 1.07
N ASP A 64 -2.27 0.59 1.96
CA ASP A 64 -1.57 -0.66 1.64
C ASP A 64 -2.04 -1.74 2.62
N PRO A 65 -2.82 -2.76 2.19
CA PRO A 65 -3.28 -3.82 3.09
C PRO A 65 -2.13 -4.55 3.76
N ASN A 66 -1.03 -4.79 3.04
CA ASN A 66 0.17 -5.45 3.55
C ASN A 66 -0.19 -6.58 4.51
N CYS A 67 -0.96 -7.55 4.00
CA CYS A 67 -1.65 -8.57 4.76
C CYS A 67 -0.70 -9.44 5.59
N ARG A 68 -1.19 -9.88 6.73
CA ARG A 68 -0.51 -10.87 7.58
C ARG A 68 -1.48 -12.01 7.84
N PRO A 69 -1.55 -13.02 6.96
CA PRO A 69 -2.52 -14.13 7.06
C PRO A 69 -2.58 -14.77 8.44
N SER A 70 -1.42 -14.95 9.08
CA SER A 70 -1.34 -15.53 10.43
C SER A 70 -2.06 -14.71 11.53
N LEU A 71 -2.32 -13.44 11.28
CA LEU A 71 -2.98 -12.53 12.23
C LEU A 71 -4.41 -12.19 11.79
N LEU A 72 -4.67 -12.18 10.49
CA LEU A 72 -5.97 -11.81 9.93
C LEU A 72 -6.93 -13.02 9.83
N GLY A 73 -6.40 -14.25 9.80
CA GLY A 73 -7.19 -15.47 9.86
C GLY A 73 -7.89 -15.80 8.54
N ASP A 74 -9.21 -15.73 8.49
CA ASP A 74 -10.02 -16.09 7.33
C ASP A 74 -9.92 -15.04 6.21
N PRO A 75 -9.54 -15.43 4.96
CA PRO A 75 -9.34 -14.49 3.87
C PRO A 75 -10.61 -13.72 3.48
N ALA A 76 -11.78 -14.37 3.51
CA ALA A 76 -13.03 -13.72 3.12
C ALA A 76 -13.44 -12.65 4.14
N ALA A 77 -13.27 -12.92 5.44
CA ALA A 77 -13.49 -11.94 6.50
C ALA A 77 -12.48 -10.78 6.40
N ALA A 78 -11.20 -11.09 6.20
CA ALA A 78 -10.15 -10.09 6.00
C ALA A 78 -10.41 -9.22 4.77
N ARG A 79 -10.83 -9.81 3.64
CA ARG A 79 -11.22 -9.08 2.43
C ARG A 79 -12.33 -8.08 2.71
N HIS A 80 -13.36 -8.48 3.45
CA HIS A 80 -14.45 -7.58 3.82
C HIS A 80 -13.93 -6.35 4.57
N ASP A 81 -13.04 -6.55 5.53
CA ASP A 81 -12.45 -5.48 6.34
C ASP A 81 -11.50 -4.59 5.52
N VAL A 82 -10.63 -5.18 4.71
CA VAL A 82 -9.73 -4.48 3.80
C VAL A 82 -10.51 -3.59 2.80
N GLU A 83 -11.58 -4.11 2.22
CA GLU A 83 -12.39 -3.37 1.24
C GLU A 83 -13.10 -2.15 1.85
N GLN A 84 -13.29 -2.08 3.17
CA GLN A 84 -13.75 -0.85 3.81
C GLN A 84 -12.72 0.29 3.64
N PHE A 85 -11.43 -0.03 3.78
CA PHE A 85 -10.36 0.95 3.54
C PHE A 85 -10.16 1.25 2.07
N VAL A 86 -10.29 0.25 1.19
CA VAL A 86 -10.25 0.46 -0.26
C VAL A 86 -11.29 1.49 -0.70
N ARG A 87 -12.52 1.42 -0.17
CA ARG A 87 -13.59 2.41 -0.46
C ARG A 87 -13.27 3.82 0.03
N LEU A 88 -12.43 3.95 1.05
CA LEU A 88 -12.00 5.24 1.60
C LEU A 88 -10.73 5.76 0.92
N ALA A 89 -9.94 4.89 0.30
CA ALA A 89 -8.66 5.23 -0.29
C ALA A 89 -8.81 5.96 -1.63
N ASP A 90 -7.89 6.88 -1.89
CA ASP A 90 -7.69 7.50 -3.20
C ASP A 90 -6.58 6.78 -3.98
N VAL A 91 -5.56 6.30 -3.28
CA VAL A 91 -4.50 5.45 -3.82
C VAL A 91 -4.47 4.14 -3.03
N VAL A 92 -4.61 3.02 -3.70
CA VAL A 92 -4.43 1.70 -3.12
C VAL A 92 -3.23 1.02 -3.77
N LYS A 93 -2.36 0.43 -2.95
CA LYS A 93 -1.29 -0.45 -3.40
C LYS A 93 -1.44 -1.79 -2.66
N ALA A 94 -1.28 -2.88 -3.39
CA ALA A 94 -1.20 -4.21 -2.80
C ALA A 94 -0.12 -5.04 -3.53
N SER A 95 0.41 -6.06 -2.88
CA SER A 95 1.24 -7.07 -3.54
C SER A 95 0.36 -8.13 -4.22
N ASP A 96 0.95 -8.87 -5.15
CA ASP A 96 0.33 -10.07 -5.72
C ASP A 96 -0.01 -11.10 -4.64
N GLU A 97 0.88 -11.33 -3.68
CA GLU A 97 0.64 -12.20 -2.53
C GLU A 97 -0.57 -11.76 -1.70
N ASP A 98 -0.75 -10.45 -1.47
CA ASP A 98 -1.91 -9.91 -0.76
C ASP A 98 -3.22 -10.22 -1.51
N LEU A 99 -3.24 -9.93 -2.83
CA LEU A 99 -4.45 -10.10 -3.63
C LEU A 99 -4.79 -11.56 -3.90
N GLU A 100 -3.79 -12.41 -4.11
CA GLU A 100 -3.99 -13.86 -4.22
C GLU A 100 -4.60 -14.43 -2.93
N TRP A 101 -4.07 -14.02 -1.77
CA TRP A 101 -4.60 -14.48 -0.49
C TRP A 101 -6.02 -13.98 -0.23
N LEU A 102 -6.28 -12.67 -0.39
CA LEU A 102 -7.61 -12.08 -0.19
C LEU A 102 -8.64 -12.56 -1.22
N GLY A 103 -8.17 -12.92 -2.42
CA GLY A 103 -8.98 -13.41 -3.51
C GLY A 103 -9.12 -14.94 -3.54
N GLU A 104 -8.56 -15.67 -2.55
CA GLU A 104 -8.58 -17.13 -2.48
C GLU A 104 -8.08 -17.79 -3.78
N GLY A 105 -7.03 -17.23 -4.38
CA GLY A 105 -6.41 -17.68 -5.62
C GLY A 105 -6.96 -17.01 -6.90
N ALA A 106 -7.73 -15.94 -6.77
CA ALA A 106 -8.12 -15.11 -7.91
C ALA A 106 -6.92 -14.42 -8.55
N ASP A 107 -7.03 -14.04 -9.83
CA ASP A 107 -5.99 -13.27 -10.52
C ASP A 107 -5.81 -11.89 -9.85
N PRO A 108 -4.59 -11.52 -9.45
CA PRO A 108 -4.34 -10.25 -8.76
C PRO A 108 -4.69 -9.01 -9.58
N VAL A 109 -4.56 -9.06 -10.91
CA VAL A 109 -4.89 -7.93 -11.79
C VAL A 109 -6.41 -7.77 -11.89
N GLU A 110 -7.15 -8.88 -11.98
CA GLU A 110 -8.62 -8.86 -11.95
C GLU A 110 -9.11 -8.31 -10.61
N MET A 111 -8.52 -8.76 -9.50
CA MET A 111 -8.90 -8.29 -8.17
C MET A 111 -8.59 -6.80 -7.96
N LEU A 112 -7.43 -6.30 -8.45
CA LEU A 112 -7.14 -4.87 -8.44
C LEU A 112 -8.16 -4.10 -9.28
N THR A 113 -8.58 -4.64 -10.43
CA THR A 113 -9.60 -4.03 -11.29
C THR A 113 -10.94 -3.91 -10.58
N ASP A 114 -11.36 -4.95 -9.85
CA ASP A 114 -12.56 -4.92 -9.01
C ASP A 114 -12.46 -3.83 -7.93
N TRP A 115 -11.30 -3.71 -7.28
CA TRP A 115 -11.06 -2.68 -6.29
C TRP A 115 -11.12 -1.26 -6.86
N MET A 116 -10.66 -1.05 -8.10
CA MET A 116 -10.82 0.25 -8.78
C MET A 116 -12.29 0.65 -8.91
N GLY A 117 -13.19 -0.32 -9.05
CA GLY A 117 -14.64 -0.11 -9.05
C GLY A 117 -15.21 0.34 -7.69
N LEU A 118 -14.47 0.17 -6.58
CA LEU A 118 -14.92 0.55 -5.23
C LEU A 118 -14.66 2.03 -4.88
N GLY A 119 -13.81 2.74 -5.64
CA GLY A 119 -13.60 4.17 -5.40
C GLY A 119 -12.21 4.76 -5.60
N PRO A 120 -11.11 3.99 -5.52
CA PRO A 120 -9.76 4.52 -5.68
C PRO A 120 -9.58 5.29 -7.00
N LYS A 121 -8.67 6.25 -6.98
CA LYS A 121 -8.26 7.01 -8.16
C LYS A 121 -7.05 6.39 -8.83
N ILE A 122 -6.21 5.73 -8.02
CA ILE A 122 -5.05 4.97 -8.45
C ILE A 122 -5.05 3.62 -7.74
N GLY A 123 -4.87 2.54 -8.51
CA GLY A 123 -4.60 1.19 -8.04
C GLY A 123 -3.22 0.74 -8.48
N ILE A 124 -2.48 0.09 -7.59
CA ILE A 124 -1.10 -0.36 -7.83
C ILE A 124 -0.96 -1.79 -7.34
N LEU A 125 -0.49 -2.67 -8.23
CA LEU A 125 -0.12 -4.04 -7.95
C LEU A 125 1.40 -4.18 -8.07
N THR A 126 2.07 -4.54 -7.00
CA THR A 126 3.50 -4.87 -7.00
C THR A 126 3.68 -6.38 -7.07
N MET A 127 4.59 -6.86 -7.94
CA MET A 127 4.80 -8.28 -8.24
C MET A 127 6.29 -8.64 -8.15
N GLY A 128 7.01 -8.12 -7.18
CA GLY A 128 8.43 -8.37 -6.96
C GLY A 128 9.27 -8.17 -8.23
N GLU A 129 9.99 -9.19 -8.65
CA GLU A 129 10.82 -9.17 -9.86
C GLU A 129 10.04 -9.00 -11.18
N HIS A 130 8.73 -9.27 -11.16
CA HIS A 130 7.84 -9.08 -12.32
C HIS A 130 7.39 -7.63 -12.49
N GLY A 131 7.71 -6.76 -11.54
CA GLY A 131 7.49 -5.32 -11.63
C GLY A 131 6.15 -4.86 -11.10
N VAL A 132 5.51 -3.92 -11.80
CA VAL A 132 4.33 -3.19 -11.31
C VAL A 132 3.29 -3.09 -12.41
N VAL A 133 2.04 -3.33 -12.06
CA VAL A 133 0.85 -2.91 -12.83
C VAL A 133 0.18 -1.78 -12.06
N ALA A 134 -0.12 -0.68 -12.74
CA ALA A 134 -0.81 0.44 -12.10
C ALA A 134 -1.92 0.99 -13.00
N MET A 135 -3.05 1.33 -12.38
CA MET A 135 -4.27 1.74 -13.06
C MET A 135 -4.79 3.06 -12.49
N THR A 136 -5.45 3.86 -13.33
CA THR A 136 -6.17 5.04 -12.89
C THR A 136 -7.68 4.89 -13.10
N ALA A 137 -8.47 5.67 -12.36
CA ALA A 137 -9.92 5.72 -12.54
C ALA A 137 -10.35 6.24 -13.92
N ALA A 138 -9.46 6.91 -14.66
CA ALA A 138 -9.68 7.33 -16.03
C ALA A 138 -9.42 6.22 -17.08
N GLY A 139 -9.04 5.01 -16.63
CA GLY A 139 -8.79 3.86 -17.50
C GLY A 139 -7.37 3.79 -18.10
N VAL A 140 -6.43 4.56 -17.58
CA VAL A 140 -5.02 4.41 -17.95
C VAL A 140 -4.44 3.22 -17.20
N GLU A 141 -3.87 2.26 -17.92
CA GLU A 141 -3.07 1.18 -17.36
C GLU A 141 -1.62 1.36 -17.80
N ILE A 142 -0.70 1.20 -16.88
CA ILE A 142 0.74 1.16 -17.16
C ILE A 142 1.36 -0.09 -16.53
N ARG A 143 2.41 -0.58 -17.20
CA ARG A 143 3.25 -1.66 -16.68
C ARG A 143 4.69 -1.17 -16.63
N VAL A 144 5.35 -1.39 -15.49
CA VAL A 144 6.76 -1.09 -15.27
C VAL A 144 7.44 -2.41 -14.98
N PRO A 145 8.45 -2.81 -15.77
CA PRO A 145 9.18 -4.05 -15.51
C PRO A 145 9.93 -3.97 -14.18
N GLY A 146 10.15 -5.12 -13.55
CA GLY A 146 10.99 -5.21 -12.37
C GLY A 146 12.43 -4.79 -12.68
N GLU A 147 13.04 -4.10 -11.76
CA GLU A 147 14.44 -3.72 -11.86
C GLU A 147 15.32 -4.89 -11.38
N ARG A 148 16.31 -5.26 -12.19
CA ARG A 148 17.25 -6.32 -11.82
C ARG A 148 18.17 -5.83 -10.71
N THR A 149 18.09 -6.46 -9.55
CA THR A 149 18.95 -6.17 -8.40
C THR A 149 19.31 -7.47 -7.67
N GLU A 150 20.40 -7.47 -6.93
CA GLU A 150 20.71 -8.56 -6.01
C GLU A 150 19.84 -8.39 -4.77
N VAL A 151 18.95 -9.34 -4.53
CA VAL A 151 18.04 -9.30 -3.37
C VAL A 151 18.79 -9.82 -2.15
N VAL A 152 18.99 -8.96 -1.16
CA VAL A 152 19.59 -9.27 0.15
C VAL A 152 18.49 -9.47 1.19
N ASP A 153 17.48 -8.59 1.20
CA ASP A 153 16.36 -8.65 2.14
C ASP A 153 15.13 -7.97 1.51
N THR A 154 13.96 -8.58 1.64
CA THR A 154 12.71 -8.02 1.09
C THR A 154 11.95 -7.12 2.05
N VAL A 155 12.41 -7.04 3.31
CA VAL A 155 11.74 -6.22 4.35
C VAL A 155 11.77 -4.75 3.97
N GLY A 156 10.59 -4.10 4.02
CA GLY A 156 10.42 -2.68 3.73
C GLY A 156 10.34 -2.31 2.24
N ALA A 157 10.40 -3.27 1.31
CA ALA A 157 10.25 -3.01 -0.12
C ALA A 157 8.92 -2.32 -0.45
N GLY A 158 7.81 -2.87 0.07
CA GLY A 158 6.46 -2.30 -0.10
C GLY A 158 6.33 -0.89 0.51
N ASP A 159 6.89 -0.72 1.71
CA ASP A 159 6.83 0.55 2.44
C ASP A 159 7.64 1.64 1.72
N SER A 160 8.83 1.31 1.22
CA SER A 160 9.66 2.24 0.45
C SER A 160 9.05 2.56 -0.92
N PHE A 161 8.42 1.59 -1.58
CA PHE A 161 7.66 1.83 -2.80
C PHE A 161 6.50 2.83 -2.56
N MET A 162 5.70 2.61 -1.50
CA MET A 162 4.59 3.49 -1.17
C MET A 162 5.08 4.88 -0.76
N SER A 163 6.13 4.98 0.05
CA SER A 163 6.76 6.26 0.40
C SER A 163 7.19 7.05 -0.83
N ALA A 164 7.86 6.39 -1.79
CA ALA A 164 8.29 7.01 -3.03
C ALA A 164 7.11 7.45 -3.92
N THR A 165 6.03 6.67 -3.92
CA THR A 165 4.78 7.02 -4.60
C THR A 165 4.19 8.30 -4.00
N ILE A 166 4.04 8.37 -2.68
CA ILE A 166 3.50 9.52 -1.97
C ILE A 166 4.39 10.77 -2.22
N ASP A 167 5.71 10.65 -2.09
CA ASP A 167 6.65 11.73 -2.34
C ASP A 167 6.58 12.27 -3.78
N SER A 168 6.45 11.37 -4.75
CA SER A 168 6.30 11.75 -6.16
C SER A 168 4.98 12.46 -6.44
N LEU A 169 3.88 11.99 -5.85
CA LEU A 169 2.57 12.64 -5.97
C LEU A 169 2.55 14.00 -5.25
N TRP A 170 3.27 14.13 -4.12
CA TRP A 170 3.48 15.41 -3.45
C TRP A 170 4.21 16.40 -4.35
N THR A 171 5.35 15.97 -4.89
CA THR A 171 6.21 16.83 -5.75
C THR A 171 5.47 17.29 -7.02
N THR A 172 4.53 16.49 -7.52
CA THR A 172 3.70 16.84 -8.68
C THR A 172 2.45 17.66 -8.33
N GLY A 173 2.21 17.95 -7.03
CA GLY A 173 1.07 18.74 -6.58
C GLY A 173 -0.27 18.00 -6.70
N LEU A 174 -0.28 16.66 -6.62
CA LEU A 174 -1.48 15.84 -6.77
C LEU A 174 -2.06 15.33 -5.45
N LEU A 175 -1.51 15.77 -4.30
CA LEU A 175 -2.04 15.43 -2.98
C LEU A 175 -2.93 16.55 -2.43
N GLY A 176 -3.88 16.15 -1.59
CA GLY A 176 -4.94 16.99 -1.02
C GLY A 176 -6.31 16.58 -1.54
N ALA A 177 -7.35 16.80 -0.74
CA ALA A 177 -8.72 16.43 -1.12
C ALA A 177 -9.19 17.15 -2.40
N GLU A 178 -8.75 18.40 -2.59
CA GLU A 178 -9.04 19.23 -3.76
C GLU A 178 -8.48 18.67 -5.06
N HIS A 179 -7.37 17.91 -5.01
CA HIS A 179 -6.72 17.31 -6.18
C HIS A 179 -7.17 15.88 -6.49
N ARG A 180 -8.13 15.33 -5.73
CA ARG A 180 -8.61 13.94 -5.90
C ARG A 180 -9.06 13.62 -7.31
N MET A 181 -9.69 14.56 -8.00
CA MET A 181 -10.12 14.34 -9.38
C MET A 181 -8.95 14.37 -10.37
N ASP A 182 -7.98 15.24 -10.13
CA ASP A 182 -6.77 15.35 -10.96
C ASP A 182 -5.89 14.11 -10.79
N LEU A 183 -5.79 13.58 -9.56
CA LEU A 183 -5.11 12.34 -9.26
C LEU A 183 -5.62 11.17 -10.12
N GLY A 184 -6.94 11.04 -10.28
CA GLY A 184 -7.53 10.01 -11.14
C GLY A 184 -7.33 10.22 -12.64
N ARG A 185 -6.83 11.42 -13.05
CA ARG A 185 -6.56 11.82 -14.43
C ARG A 185 -5.10 12.17 -14.67
N ILE A 186 -4.21 11.69 -13.80
CA ILE A 186 -2.77 11.89 -13.93
C ILE A 186 -2.31 11.55 -15.34
N GLN A 187 -1.44 12.41 -15.93
CA GLN A 187 -0.94 12.18 -17.28
C GLN A 187 -0.13 10.88 -17.34
N PRO A 188 -0.32 10.06 -18.40
CA PRO A 188 0.31 8.73 -18.48
C PRO A 188 1.83 8.72 -18.32
N ASP A 189 2.52 9.74 -18.88
CA ASP A 189 3.98 9.84 -18.77
C ASP A 189 4.42 10.18 -17.35
N VAL A 190 3.70 11.08 -16.67
CA VAL A 190 3.94 11.42 -15.25
C VAL A 190 3.68 10.20 -14.38
N PHE A 191 2.56 9.50 -14.62
CA PHE A 191 2.22 8.30 -13.87
C PHE A 191 3.28 7.21 -14.02
N ARG A 192 3.77 7.01 -15.24
CA ARG A 192 4.88 6.07 -15.50
C ARG A 192 6.15 6.45 -14.74
N GLN A 193 6.52 7.74 -14.72
CA GLN A 193 7.69 8.23 -13.97
C GLN A 193 7.53 8.00 -12.46
N VAL A 194 6.35 8.25 -11.90
CA VAL A 194 6.06 7.96 -10.48
C VAL A 194 6.29 6.48 -10.18
N MET A 195 5.76 5.57 -11.00
CA MET A 195 5.90 4.13 -10.79
C MET A 195 7.34 3.63 -11.01
N GLN A 196 8.04 4.16 -12.00
CA GLN A 196 9.45 3.82 -12.24
C GLN A 196 10.33 4.26 -11.05
N ARG A 197 10.14 5.48 -10.54
CA ARG A 197 10.87 5.96 -9.37
C ARG A 197 10.56 5.11 -8.14
N ALA A 198 9.31 4.75 -7.91
CA ALA A 198 8.91 3.92 -6.79
C ALA A 198 9.52 2.50 -6.89
N ALA A 199 9.51 1.89 -8.08
CA ALA A 199 10.14 0.60 -8.33
C ALA A 199 11.66 0.64 -8.13
N HIS A 200 12.33 1.70 -8.56
CA HIS A 200 13.77 1.91 -8.38
C HIS A 200 14.13 2.01 -6.89
N ILE A 201 13.40 2.79 -6.11
CA ILE A 201 13.62 2.95 -4.67
C ILE A 201 13.40 1.61 -3.93
N ALA A 202 12.37 0.86 -4.31
CA ALA A 202 12.15 -0.48 -3.76
C ALA A 202 13.31 -1.44 -4.11
N ALA A 203 13.83 -1.40 -5.35
CA ALA A 203 14.97 -2.21 -5.78
C ALA A 203 16.25 -1.89 -4.98
N ILE A 204 16.52 -0.62 -4.68
CA ILE A 204 17.62 -0.22 -3.79
C ILE A 204 17.39 -0.77 -2.38
N THR A 205 16.16 -0.67 -1.86
CA THR A 205 15.83 -1.15 -0.51
C THR A 205 16.11 -2.64 -0.36
N VAL A 206 15.67 -3.47 -1.33
CA VAL A 206 15.87 -4.93 -1.25
C VAL A 206 17.32 -5.36 -1.47
N SER A 207 18.18 -4.51 -1.99
CA SER A 207 19.62 -4.76 -2.13
C SER A 207 20.42 -4.53 -0.85
N GLN A 208 19.76 -4.12 0.23
CA GLN A 208 20.36 -3.84 1.52
C GLN A 208 19.77 -4.73 2.62
N ALA A 209 20.50 -4.94 3.70
CA ALA A 209 20.01 -5.70 4.84
C ALA A 209 19.02 -4.87 5.68
N GLY A 210 17.88 -5.45 6.01
CA GLY A 210 16.81 -4.84 6.79
C GLY A 210 16.05 -3.77 6.01
N ALA A 211 15.02 -3.18 6.64
CA ALA A 211 14.22 -2.10 6.06
C ALA A 211 15.03 -0.80 6.00
N ASN A 212 15.90 -0.66 5.01
CA ASN A 212 16.84 0.45 4.86
C ASN A 212 16.64 1.18 3.51
N PRO A 213 15.61 2.04 3.39
CA PRO A 213 15.36 2.78 2.17
C PRO A 213 16.46 3.83 1.93
N PRO A 214 16.76 4.15 0.65
CA PRO A 214 17.77 5.16 0.33
C PRO A 214 17.35 6.54 0.79
N ARG A 215 18.34 7.37 1.15
CA ARG A 215 18.13 8.79 1.41
C ARG A 215 18.04 9.56 0.10
N SER A 216 17.39 10.73 0.12
CA SER A 216 17.27 11.59 -1.08
C SER A 216 18.63 11.94 -1.70
N SER A 217 19.70 12.04 -0.89
CA SER A 217 21.07 12.30 -1.36
C SER A 217 21.71 11.12 -2.11
N GLU A 218 21.12 9.94 -2.03
CA GLU A 218 21.61 8.70 -2.66
C GLU A 218 20.87 8.37 -3.97
N LEU A 219 19.86 9.17 -4.30
CA LEU A 219 19.01 8.95 -5.49
C LEU A 219 19.48 9.74 -6.74
N GLY A 220 20.50 10.58 -6.63
CA GLY A 220 21.10 11.34 -7.73
C GLY A 220 20.41 12.66 -8.01
#